data_654f41e122fcf399dc4d957fb605a37b
#
_entry.id   654f41e122fcf399dc4d957fb605a37b
#
_cell.length_a   1.000
_cell.length_b   1.000
_cell.length_c   1.000
_cell.angle_alpha   90.00
_cell.angle_beta   90.00
_cell.angle_gamma   90.00
#
_symmetry.space_group_name_H-M   'P 1'
#
loop_
_entity.id
_entity.type
_entity.pdbx_description
1 polymer ?
#
loop_
_entity_poly.entity_id
_entity_poly.type
_entity_poly.pdbx_seq_one_letter_code
_entity_poly.pdbx_strand_id
1 'polypeptide(L)'
;KSTPAYFMNAKQTKYIYDILGGDDGRKLYDAVQKAIDKAKTLGADIIIGLGHLGVDPSSSPWTSEEVIANTTGFDAFIDGHSHTVMENKQVYDAAGKAVTLTQTGSYLANVGKMTIAEDGAITTELISTADVSDAAVAATAEAWINDVDAMLGEQIATTDIKFYINDPATGKRRIRTGETNLGDFVADGIYTYFNEIEQLDCDIAMMNGGGIRTDVDAGKWTFKTCKQVSPFGNVACLMSVTGKQIQDALEFGARFVGPEGKENGGFLHVAGATYEIHTDIPNTVLTDDKNVWMGSATGTPRVQNVRIYNKKTGTYEPLDLNRTYALAGMNYTLRNLGDG
;
A
#
# COMPACT_ATOMS: atom_id res chain seq x y z
N LYS A 1 5.43 1.63 -7.32
CA LYS A 1 6.19 0.50 -6.80
C LYS A 1 5.36 -0.77 -6.66
N SER A 2 4.07 -0.71 -6.49
CA SER A 2 3.18 -1.83 -6.20
C SER A 2 2.18 -2.17 -7.30
N THR A 3 2.35 -1.83 -8.53
CA THR A 3 1.40 -2.20 -9.59
C THR A 3 2.00 -2.33 -10.97
N PRO A 4 3.15 -3.01 -11.09
CA PRO A 4 3.80 -3.14 -12.39
C PRO A 4 2.95 -3.90 -13.41
N ALA A 5 2.06 -4.80 -12.98
CA ALA A 5 1.18 -5.54 -13.87
C ALA A 5 0.29 -4.63 -14.75
N TYR A 6 -0.08 -3.43 -14.27
CA TYR A 6 -0.79 -2.44 -15.09
C TYR A 6 -0.03 -1.95 -16.31
N PHE A 7 1.28 -2.05 -16.28
CA PHE A 7 2.14 -1.57 -17.36
C PHE A 7 2.41 -2.64 -18.41
N MET A 8 1.88 -3.85 -18.21
CA MET A 8 2.01 -4.95 -19.15
C MET A 8 0.91 -4.91 -20.23
N ASN A 9 1.17 -5.58 -21.36
CA ASN A 9 0.17 -5.85 -22.36
C ASN A 9 -0.90 -6.81 -21.80
N ALA A 10 -2.06 -6.89 -22.46
CA ALA A 10 -3.19 -7.73 -22.03
C ALA A 10 -2.84 -9.24 -21.88
N LYS A 11 -1.77 -9.71 -22.53
CA LYS A 11 -1.28 -11.09 -22.42
C LYS A 11 -0.22 -11.27 -21.33
N GLN A 12 0.16 -10.18 -20.64
CA GLN A 12 1.22 -10.18 -19.62
C GLN A 12 2.58 -10.73 -20.08
N THR A 13 2.90 -10.57 -21.34
CA THR A 13 4.15 -11.07 -21.94
C THR A 13 5.19 -9.97 -22.14
N LYS A 14 4.80 -8.70 -22.04
CA LYS A 14 5.68 -7.56 -22.28
C LYS A 14 5.18 -6.31 -21.55
N TYR A 15 6.09 -5.60 -20.90
CA TYR A 15 5.82 -4.26 -20.38
C TYR A 15 5.63 -3.27 -21.55
N ILE A 16 4.55 -2.50 -21.50
CA ILE A 16 4.28 -1.38 -22.41
C ILE A 16 4.90 -0.10 -21.87
N TYR A 17 4.83 0.08 -20.55
CA TYR A 17 5.49 1.15 -19.80
C TYR A 17 6.43 0.53 -18.79
N ASP A 18 7.46 1.25 -18.41
CA ASP A 18 8.42 0.79 -17.42
C ASP A 18 8.70 1.88 -16.40
N ILE A 19 8.99 1.45 -15.16
CA ILE A 19 9.52 2.32 -14.11
C ILE A 19 11.03 2.27 -14.22
N LEU A 20 11.65 3.43 -14.38
CA LEU A 20 13.10 3.54 -14.49
C LEU A 20 13.76 3.30 -13.12
N GLY A 21 13.85 2.05 -12.70
CA GLY A 21 14.35 1.65 -11.39
C GLY A 21 15.54 0.69 -11.50
N GLY A 22 15.35 -0.39 -12.24
CA GLY A 22 16.24 -1.56 -12.22
C GLY A 22 16.15 -2.31 -10.88
N ASP A 23 16.70 -3.50 -10.82
CA ASP A 23 16.62 -4.38 -9.64
C ASP A 23 17.47 -3.87 -8.48
N ASP A 24 18.56 -3.19 -8.82
CA ASP A 24 19.57 -2.65 -7.90
C ASP A 24 19.48 -1.12 -7.72
N GLY A 25 18.47 -0.48 -8.28
CA GLY A 25 18.26 0.98 -8.23
C GLY A 25 19.13 1.79 -9.20
N ARG A 26 20.14 1.19 -9.84
CA ARG A 26 21.15 1.92 -10.65
C ARG A 26 20.55 2.74 -11.80
N LYS A 27 19.54 2.21 -12.47
CA LYS A 27 18.88 2.96 -13.55
C LYS A 27 18.23 4.23 -13.05
N LEU A 28 17.66 4.22 -11.82
CA LEU A 28 17.12 5.42 -11.19
C LEU A 28 18.25 6.40 -10.82
N TYR A 29 19.31 5.90 -10.16
CA TYR A 29 20.43 6.73 -9.75
C TYR A 29 21.11 7.41 -10.94
N ASP A 30 21.35 6.67 -12.02
CA ASP A 30 21.92 7.20 -13.28
C ASP A 30 21.03 8.26 -13.92
N ALA A 31 19.72 8.06 -13.91
CA ALA A 31 18.77 9.02 -14.44
C ALA A 31 18.74 10.31 -13.61
N VAL A 32 18.76 10.18 -12.29
CA VAL A 32 18.81 11.31 -11.35
C VAL A 32 20.13 12.05 -11.51
N GLN A 33 21.28 11.34 -11.58
CA GLN A 33 22.59 11.98 -11.79
C GLN A 33 22.63 12.78 -13.08
N LYS A 34 22.14 12.22 -14.20
CA LYS A 34 22.04 12.93 -15.47
C LYS A 34 21.18 14.20 -15.37
N ALA A 35 20.10 14.17 -14.58
CA ALA A 35 19.26 15.34 -14.37
C ALA A 35 19.99 16.42 -13.56
N ILE A 36 20.72 16.03 -12.52
CA ILE A 36 21.57 16.94 -11.73
C ILE A 36 22.64 17.58 -12.60
N ASP A 37 23.36 16.78 -13.37
CA ASP A 37 24.44 17.27 -14.27
C ASP A 37 23.90 18.24 -15.33
N LYS A 38 22.71 17.93 -15.86
CA LYS A 38 22.04 18.83 -16.79
C LYS A 38 21.64 20.16 -16.13
N ALA A 39 21.11 20.12 -14.91
CA ALA A 39 20.75 21.32 -14.16
C ALA A 39 21.98 22.22 -13.93
N LYS A 40 23.11 21.63 -13.51
CA LYS A 40 24.41 22.35 -13.39
C LYS A 40 24.87 22.95 -14.71
N THR A 41 24.78 22.20 -15.79
CA THR A 41 25.14 22.69 -17.15
C THR A 41 24.26 23.86 -17.57
N LEU A 42 23.03 23.93 -17.11
CA LEU A 42 22.09 25.01 -17.36
C LEU A 42 22.30 26.22 -16.42
N GLY A 43 23.25 26.16 -15.51
CA GLY A 43 23.60 27.23 -14.58
C GLY A 43 22.81 27.23 -13.27
N ALA A 44 22.30 26.10 -12.83
CA ALA A 44 21.68 26.01 -11.51
C ALA A 44 22.74 26.08 -10.39
N ASP A 45 22.57 27.04 -9.48
CA ASP A 45 23.42 27.23 -8.30
C ASP A 45 23.02 26.30 -7.15
N ILE A 46 21.73 25.99 -7.04
CA ILE A 46 21.14 25.15 -5.98
C ILE A 46 20.28 24.07 -6.63
N ILE A 47 20.46 22.84 -6.20
CA ILE A 47 19.71 21.68 -6.72
C ILE A 47 18.97 20.99 -5.59
N ILE A 48 17.65 21.08 -5.62
CA ILE A 48 16.76 20.43 -4.65
C ILE A 48 16.07 19.25 -5.33
N GLY A 49 16.25 18.06 -4.76
CA GLY A 49 15.47 16.88 -5.14
C GLY A 49 14.04 17.01 -4.62
N LEU A 50 13.05 16.76 -5.47
CA LEU A 50 11.64 16.62 -5.08
C LEU A 50 11.17 15.22 -5.49
N GLY A 51 10.90 14.40 -4.50
CA GLY A 51 10.57 12.99 -4.69
C GLY A 51 9.27 12.55 -4.01
N HIS A 52 8.82 11.35 -4.35
CA HIS A 52 7.80 10.59 -3.65
C HIS A 52 8.28 9.14 -3.52
N LEU A 53 9.47 8.98 -2.95
CA LEU A 53 10.21 7.71 -2.90
C LEU A 53 10.00 6.98 -1.56
N GLY A 54 9.97 7.74 -0.49
CA GLY A 54 9.91 7.26 0.89
C GLY A 54 11.27 6.80 1.43
N VAL A 55 11.27 6.57 2.73
CA VAL A 55 12.42 6.06 3.48
C VAL A 55 12.15 4.68 4.09
N ASP A 56 10.99 4.11 3.81
CA ASP A 56 10.62 2.78 4.29
C ASP A 56 11.49 1.71 3.61
N PRO A 57 12.06 0.75 4.36
CA PRO A 57 12.84 -0.35 3.79
C PRO A 57 12.13 -1.17 2.72
N SER A 58 10.79 -1.22 2.73
CA SER A 58 10.01 -1.86 1.67
C SER A 58 10.14 -1.19 0.30
N SER A 59 10.67 0.04 0.28
CA SER A 59 10.92 0.81 -0.94
C SER A 59 12.36 0.68 -1.46
N SER A 60 13.26 -0.02 -0.72
CA SER A 60 14.62 -0.30 -1.19
C SER A 60 14.58 -1.16 -2.47
N PRO A 61 15.46 -0.91 -3.45
CA PRO A 61 16.60 0.02 -3.45
C PRO A 61 16.27 1.43 -4.02
N TRP A 62 15.03 1.88 -3.93
CA TRP A 62 14.56 3.14 -4.54
C TRP A 62 14.13 4.19 -3.51
N THR A 63 14.63 4.12 -2.28
CA THR A 63 14.37 5.14 -1.25
C THR A 63 15.08 6.46 -1.58
N SER A 64 14.60 7.56 -1.02
CA SER A 64 15.28 8.85 -1.14
C SER A 64 16.69 8.83 -0.55
N GLU A 65 16.90 8.07 0.52
CA GLU A 65 18.22 7.91 1.13
C GLU A 65 19.20 7.20 0.18
N GLU A 66 18.76 6.13 -0.48
CA GLU A 66 19.57 5.40 -1.46
C GLU A 66 19.84 6.23 -2.72
N VAL A 67 18.88 7.01 -3.17
CA VAL A 67 19.07 7.94 -4.30
C VAL A 67 20.14 8.99 -3.95
N ILE A 68 20.07 9.61 -2.78
CA ILE A 68 21.08 10.56 -2.32
C ILE A 68 22.45 9.88 -2.22
N ALA A 69 22.53 8.72 -1.54
CA ALA A 69 23.79 8.00 -1.30
C ALA A 69 24.48 7.52 -2.59
N ASN A 70 23.74 7.35 -3.69
CA ASN A 70 24.27 6.89 -4.98
C ASN A 70 24.35 7.98 -6.06
N THR A 71 24.16 9.23 -5.70
CA THR A 71 24.28 10.39 -6.61
C THR A 71 25.15 11.47 -5.98
N THR A 72 25.48 12.52 -6.72
CA THR A 72 26.21 13.69 -6.21
C THR A 72 25.61 14.98 -6.71
N GLY A 73 25.56 15.98 -5.83
CA GLY A 73 25.24 17.34 -6.23
C GLY A 73 23.85 17.83 -5.88
N PHE A 74 23.10 17.11 -5.06
CA PHE A 74 21.97 17.69 -4.34
C PHE A 74 22.48 18.62 -3.22
N ASP A 75 21.72 19.68 -2.97
CA ASP A 75 21.87 20.54 -1.81
C ASP A 75 20.86 20.17 -0.73
N ALA A 76 19.65 19.78 -1.15
CA ALA A 76 18.60 19.23 -0.28
C ALA A 76 17.69 18.27 -1.03
N PHE A 77 16.85 17.52 -0.28
CA PHE A 77 15.86 16.62 -0.84
C PHE A 77 14.55 16.72 -0.03
N ILE A 78 13.44 16.97 -0.71
CA ILE A 78 12.09 16.96 -0.16
C ILE A 78 11.41 15.69 -0.64
N ASP A 79 10.95 14.85 0.29
CA ASP A 79 10.37 13.55 -0.04
C ASP A 79 8.95 13.37 0.53
N GLY A 80 8.32 12.25 0.19
CA GLY A 80 7.01 11.83 0.65
C GLY A 80 6.88 10.31 0.66
N HIS A 81 5.68 9.76 0.47
CA HIS A 81 5.35 8.35 0.34
C HIS A 81 5.27 7.55 1.63
N SER A 82 6.31 7.53 2.46
CA SER A 82 6.34 6.75 3.71
C SER A 82 5.58 7.39 4.86
N HIS A 83 5.03 8.61 4.66
CA HIS A 83 4.33 9.38 5.69
C HIS A 83 5.18 9.64 6.94
N THR A 84 6.50 9.69 6.77
CA THR A 84 7.44 9.91 7.87
C THR A 84 7.45 11.39 8.25
N VAL A 85 7.37 11.68 9.54
CA VAL A 85 7.63 13.03 10.06
C VAL A 85 9.14 13.16 10.24
N MET A 86 9.78 13.97 9.42
CA MET A 86 11.24 14.10 9.38
C MET A 86 11.58 15.56 9.06
N GLU A 87 11.99 16.31 10.08
CA GLU A 87 12.32 17.72 9.91
C GLU A 87 13.64 17.90 9.17
N ASN A 88 14.69 17.22 9.65
CA ASN A 88 16.04 17.36 9.12
C ASN A 88 16.82 16.06 9.35
N LYS A 89 17.05 15.31 8.28
CA LYS A 89 17.93 14.15 8.30
C LYS A 89 19.11 14.40 7.38
N GLN A 90 20.32 14.26 7.90
CA GLN A 90 21.52 14.34 7.07
C GLN A 90 21.79 12.98 6.44
N VAL A 91 21.84 12.95 5.13
CA VAL A 91 22.20 11.78 4.31
C VAL A 91 23.45 12.15 3.51
N TYR A 92 24.46 11.30 3.55
CA TYR A 92 25.70 11.57 2.81
C TYR A 92 25.56 11.08 1.37
N ASP A 93 25.93 11.94 0.41
CA ASP A 93 25.96 11.62 -1.01
C ASP A 93 27.18 10.73 -1.37
N ALA A 94 27.27 10.28 -2.62
CA ALA A 94 28.36 9.43 -3.09
C ALA A 94 29.77 10.07 -2.98
N ALA A 95 29.85 11.38 -2.84
CA ALA A 95 31.10 12.12 -2.60
C ALA A 95 31.35 12.44 -1.12
N GLY A 96 30.47 12.03 -0.21
CA GLY A 96 30.56 12.30 1.22
C GLY A 96 30.04 13.68 1.64
N LYS A 97 29.36 14.42 0.75
CA LYS A 97 28.68 15.68 1.10
C LYS A 97 27.38 15.37 1.83
N ALA A 98 27.12 16.05 2.94
CA ALA A 98 25.85 15.96 3.65
C ALA A 98 24.74 16.68 2.84
N VAL A 99 23.62 16.00 2.65
CA VAL A 99 22.41 16.48 1.98
C VAL A 99 21.25 16.43 2.98
N THR A 100 20.56 17.55 3.16
CA THR A 100 19.38 17.62 4.02
C THR A 100 18.19 16.96 3.36
N LEU A 101 17.65 15.90 4.00
CA LEU A 101 16.43 15.21 3.62
C LEU A 101 15.31 15.60 4.58
N THR A 102 14.13 16.00 4.06
CA THR A 102 12.96 16.36 4.84
C THR A 102 11.69 15.70 4.30
N GLN A 103 10.74 15.43 5.21
CA GLN A 103 9.42 14.88 4.87
C GLN A 103 8.39 15.32 5.93
N THR A 104 7.19 15.72 5.52
CA THR A 104 6.21 16.40 6.38
C THR A 104 5.19 15.48 7.05
N GLY A 105 5.30 14.16 6.88
CA GLY A 105 4.29 13.20 7.35
C GLY A 105 3.12 13.06 6.37
N SER A 106 1.90 13.14 6.88
CA SER A 106 0.69 12.96 6.07
C SER A 106 -0.45 13.86 6.56
N TYR A 107 -1.54 13.91 5.77
CA TYR A 107 -2.78 14.61 6.10
C TYR A 107 -2.62 16.10 6.43
N LEU A 108 -1.59 16.75 5.87
CA LEU A 108 -1.27 18.15 6.12
C LEU A 108 -1.03 18.49 7.60
N ALA A 109 -0.64 17.51 8.44
CA ALA A 109 -0.34 17.76 9.85
C ALA A 109 0.80 18.75 10.05
N ASN A 110 1.72 18.84 9.08
CA ASN A 110 2.82 19.79 9.07
C ASN A 110 2.99 20.42 7.69
N VAL A 111 3.48 21.65 7.69
CA VAL A 111 4.06 22.33 6.53
C VAL A 111 5.58 22.34 6.70
N GLY A 112 6.31 21.84 5.72
CA GLY A 112 7.76 21.96 5.68
C GLY A 112 8.19 23.32 5.16
N LYS A 113 9.02 24.03 5.91
CA LYS A 113 9.65 25.27 5.47
C LYS A 113 11.15 25.02 5.28
N MET A 114 11.64 25.31 4.10
CA MET A 114 13.07 25.29 3.79
C MET A 114 13.55 26.72 3.58
N THR A 115 14.59 27.09 4.30
CA THR A 115 15.21 28.40 4.18
C THR A 115 16.62 28.21 3.61
N ILE A 116 16.92 28.96 2.56
CA ILE A 116 18.25 29.03 1.93
C ILE A 116 18.81 30.41 2.23
N ALA A 117 19.89 30.46 2.98
CA ALA A 117 20.56 31.71 3.31
C ALA A 117 21.45 32.20 2.16
N GLU A 118 21.88 33.46 2.20
CA GLU A 118 22.73 34.05 1.17
C GLU A 118 24.11 33.34 1.06
N ASP A 119 24.58 32.74 2.12
CA ASP A 119 25.82 31.95 2.14
C ASP A 119 25.61 30.50 1.64
N GLY A 120 24.40 30.14 1.22
CA GLY A 120 24.02 28.82 0.73
C GLY A 120 23.66 27.82 1.84
N ALA A 121 23.65 28.22 3.11
CA ALA A 121 23.22 27.34 4.20
C ALA A 121 21.71 27.00 4.08
N ILE A 122 21.39 25.73 4.20
CA ILE A 122 19.99 25.24 4.11
C ILE A 122 19.53 24.74 5.49
N THR A 123 18.42 25.28 5.93
CA THR A 123 17.72 24.85 7.14
C THR A 123 16.29 24.44 6.82
N THR A 124 15.78 23.48 7.56
CA THR A 124 14.40 22.99 7.43
C THR A 124 13.71 23.00 8.78
N GLU A 125 12.42 23.32 8.77
CA GLU A 125 11.57 23.24 9.95
C GLU A 125 10.20 22.65 9.58
N LEU A 126 9.57 21.94 10.51
CA LEU A 126 8.20 21.47 10.38
C LEU A 126 7.27 22.34 11.22
N ILE A 127 6.37 23.04 10.57
CA ILE A 127 5.39 23.92 11.19
C ILE A 127 4.09 23.13 11.33
N SER A 128 3.65 22.89 12.57
CA SER A 128 2.34 22.26 12.81
C SER A 128 1.22 23.13 12.27
N THR A 129 0.24 22.50 11.65
CA THR A 129 -0.95 23.16 11.12
C THR A 129 -2.12 23.11 12.09
N ALA A 130 -1.97 22.48 13.26
CA ALA A 130 -3.06 22.24 14.20
C ALA A 130 -3.82 23.52 14.61
N ASP A 131 -3.08 24.64 14.74
CA ASP A 131 -3.64 25.92 15.21
C ASP A 131 -3.63 27.01 14.13
N VAL A 132 -3.42 26.62 12.86
CA VAL A 132 -3.33 27.58 11.74
C VAL A 132 -4.54 27.45 10.85
N SER A 133 -5.29 28.55 10.70
CA SER A 133 -6.47 28.59 9.84
C SER A 133 -6.58 29.96 9.16
N ASP A 134 -6.80 29.94 7.85
CA ASP A 134 -7.30 31.12 7.13
C ASP A 134 -8.83 31.06 7.11
N ALA A 135 -9.48 32.12 7.58
CA ALA A 135 -10.94 32.14 7.77
C ALA A 135 -11.72 31.95 6.46
N ALA A 136 -11.22 32.49 5.33
CA ALA A 136 -11.92 32.38 4.05
C ALA A 136 -11.77 30.95 3.46
N VAL A 137 -10.58 30.36 3.59
CA VAL A 137 -10.32 28.97 3.17
C VAL A 137 -11.10 28.01 4.06
N ALA A 138 -11.12 28.24 5.38
CA ALA A 138 -11.88 27.43 6.34
C ALA A 138 -13.38 27.44 6.02
N ALA A 139 -13.98 28.60 5.76
CA ALA A 139 -15.39 28.70 5.40
C ALA A 139 -15.72 27.95 4.10
N THR A 140 -14.83 28.01 3.10
CA THR A 140 -15.00 27.25 1.85
C THR A 140 -14.89 25.75 2.09
N ALA A 141 -13.89 25.31 2.88
CA ALA A 141 -13.71 23.91 3.23
C ALA A 141 -14.91 23.38 4.05
N GLU A 142 -15.41 24.16 5.00
CA GLU A 142 -16.58 23.82 5.81
C GLU A 142 -17.85 23.65 4.95
N ALA A 143 -18.07 24.53 3.97
CA ALA A 143 -19.18 24.36 3.03
C ALA A 143 -19.10 23.03 2.27
N TRP A 144 -17.94 22.67 1.76
CA TRP A 144 -17.75 21.37 1.09
C TRP A 144 -17.88 20.17 2.04
N ILE A 145 -17.40 20.29 3.28
CA ILE A 145 -17.56 19.24 4.30
C ILE A 145 -19.06 19.03 4.58
N ASN A 146 -19.82 20.12 4.76
CA ASN A 146 -21.25 20.07 4.99
C ASN A 146 -22.01 19.43 3.83
N ASP A 147 -21.64 19.75 2.57
CA ASP A 147 -22.22 19.11 1.38
C ASP A 147 -21.93 17.60 1.35
N VAL A 148 -20.69 17.20 1.64
CA VAL A 148 -20.30 15.78 1.73
C VAL A 148 -21.02 15.09 2.88
N ASP A 149 -21.14 15.73 4.04
CA ASP A 149 -21.84 15.16 5.19
C ASP A 149 -23.35 15.06 4.95
N ALA A 150 -23.96 16.01 4.24
CA ALA A 150 -25.35 15.89 3.79
C ALA A 150 -25.57 14.70 2.84
N MET A 151 -24.59 14.41 1.95
CA MET A 151 -24.69 13.31 1.00
C MET A 151 -24.34 11.94 1.59
N LEU A 152 -23.34 11.88 2.48
CA LEU A 152 -22.72 10.64 2.94
C LEU A 152 -22.80 10.44 4.45
N GLY A 153 -23.35 11.40 5.19
CA GLY A 153 -23.42 11.38 6.66
C GLY A 153 -24.57 10.55 7.23
N GLU A 154 -25.46 10.02 6.37
CA GLU A 154 -26.53 9.13 6.82
C GLU A 154 -25.95 7.93 7.57
N GLN A 155 -26.51 7.70 8.78
CA GLN A 155 -26.12 6.55 9.58
C GLN A 155 -26.71 5.28 9.00
N ILE A 156 -25.86 4.33 8.65
CA ILE A 156 -26.26 3.03 8.09
C ILE A 156 -26.14 1.89 9.12
N ALA A 157 -25.28 2.06 10.13
CA ALA A 157 -25.05 1.04 11.16
C ALA A 157 -24.50 1.67 12.46
N THR A 158 -24.37 0.84 13.49
CA THR A 158 -23.58 1.10 14.71
C THR A 158 -22.70 -0.08 15.02
N THR A 159 -21.58 0.17 15.68
CA THR A 159 -20.69 -0.87 16.20
C THR A 159 -20.31 -0.58 17.63
N ASP A 160 -20.26 -1.60 18.47
CA ASP A 160 -19.83 -1.48 19.87
C ASP A 160 -18.32 -1.67 20.04
N ILE A 161 -17.62 -2.05 18.97
CA ILE A 161 -16.18 -2.29 18.98
C ILE A 161 -15.46 -1.36 17.99
N LYS A 162 -14.19 -1.10 18.27
CA LYS A 162 -13.29 -0.47 17.32
C LYS A 162 -12.82 -1.49 16.28
N PHE A 163 -12.89 -1.13 15.01
CA PHE A 163 -12.24 -1.82 13.91
C PHE A 163 -10.90 -1.15 13.61
N TYR A 164 -9.84 -1.91 13.47
CA TYR A 164 -8.48 -1.40 13.39
C TYR A 164 -7.70 -1.93 12.19
N ILE A 165 -6.81 -1.08 11.67
CA ILE A 165 -5.77 -1.43 10.69
C ILE A 165 -4.40 -1.57 11.37
N ASN A 166 -4.21 -0.95 12.53
CA ASN A 166 -2.99 -1.01 13.32
C ASN A 166 -3.14 -2.00 14.46
N ASP A 167 -2.08 -2.67 14.85
CA ASP A 167 -2.05 -3.52 16.03
C ASP A 167 -2.30 -2.67 17.28
N PRO A 168 -3.34 -2.98 18.08
CA PRO A 168 -3.70 -2.15 19.24
C PRO A 168 -2.62 -2.11 20.34
N ALA A 169 -1.77 -3.13 20.42
CA ALA A 169 -0.74 -3.23 21.45
C ALA A 169 0.54 -2.47 21.06
N THR A 170 0.88 -2.46 19.78
CA THR A 170 2.15 -1.89 19.30
C THR A 170 1.98 -0.61 18.50
N GLY A 171 0.77 -0.28 18.04
CA GLY A 171 0.48 0.82 17.13
C GLY A 171 1.01 0.62 15.69
N LYS A 172 1.69 -0.48 15.40
CA LYS A 172 2.22 -0.77 14.07
C LYS A 172 1.10 -1.19 13.12
N ARG A 173 1.25 -0.82 11.85
CA ARG A 173 0.28 -1.19 10.82
C ARG A 173 0.24 -2.70 10.62
N ARG A 174 -0.88 -3.33 10.98
CA ARG A 174 -1.08 -4.78 10.92
C ARG A 174 -1.84 -5.23 9.66
N ILE A 175 -2.73 -4.40 9.14
CA ILE A 175 -3.58 -4.74 7.98
C ILE A 175 -2.79 -5.23 6.75
N ARG A 176 -1.48 -4.95 6.69
CA ARG A 176 -0.57 -5.35 5.60
C ARG A 176 0.40 -6.46 5.98
N THR A 177 0.32 -6.97 7.21
CA THR A 177 1.26 -7.96 7.72
C THR A 177 0.58 -9.12 8.44
N GLY A 178 -0.73 -9.03 8.68
CA GLY A 178 -1.49 -10.03 9.39
C GLY A 178 -2.97 -9.69 9.46
N GLU A 179 -3.74 -10.61 9.97
CA GLU A 179 -5.18 -10.53 10.17
C GLU A 179 -5.56 -9.37 11.10
N THR A 180 -6.65 -8.68 10.76
CA THR A 180 -7.28 -7.63 11.57
C THR A 180 -8.79 -7.75 11.47
N ASN A 181 -9.52 -7.36 12.53
CA ASN A 181 -10.98 -7.43 12.54
C ASN A 181 -11.62 -6.54 11.45
N LEU A 182 -10.96 -5.45 11.03
CA LEU A 182 -11.47 -4.65 9.90
C LEU A 182 -11.23 -5.35 8.56
N GLY A 183 -10.10 -6.05 8.42
CA GLY A 183 -9.81 -6.83 7.21
C GLY A 183 -10.83 -7.94 7.02
N ASP A 184 -11.13 -8.67 8.08
CA ASP A 184 -12.14 -9.74 8.09
C ASP A 184 -13.52 -9.19 7.79
N PHE A 185 -13.92 -8.10 8.47
CA PHE A 185 -15.22 -7.46 8.24
C PHE A 185 -15.43 -7.02 6.78
N VAL A 186 -14.38 -6.46 6.14
CA VAL A 186 -14.48 -6.05 4.73
C VAL A 186 -14.56 -7.26 3.80
N ALA A 187 -13.79 -8.32 4.08
CA ALA A 187 -13.85 -9.56 3.30
C ALA A 187 -15.22 -10.25 3.47
N ASP A 188 -15.75 -10.31 4.70
CA ASP A 188 -17.10 -10.83 5.00
C ASP A 188 -18.18 -10.02 4.28
N GLY A 189 -18.04 -8.70 4.22
CA GLY A 189 -18.95 -7.83 3.48
C GLY A 189 -19.01 -8.16 1.99
N ILE A 190 -17.85 -8.42 1.34
CA ILE A 190 -17.79 -8.87 -0.06
C ILE A 190 -18.43 -10.25 -0.22
N TYR A 191 -18.12 -11.18 0.68
CA TYR A 191 -18.66 -12.53 0.68
C TYR A 191 -20.18 -12.54 0.82
N THR A 192 -20.71 -11.77 1.78
CA THR A 192 -22.14 -11.59 2.02
C THR A 192 -22.84 -10.95 0.83
N TYR A 193 -22.23 -9.90 0.25
CA TYR A 193 -22.79 -9.22 -0.93
C TYR A 193 -23.09 -10.21 -2.07
N PHE A 194 -22.13 -11.04 -2.44
CA PHE A 194 -22.36 -12.01 -3.52
C PHE A 194 -23.30 -13.13 -3.13
N ASN A 195 -23.22 -13.66 -1.93
CA ASN A 195 -24.03 -14.81 -1.52
C ASN A 195 -25.46 -14.45 -1.17
N GLU A 196 -25.70 -13.33 -0.48
CA GLU A 196 -27.01 -13.00 0.06
C GLU A 196 -27.76 -11.94 -0.76
N ILE A 197 -27.03 -10.95 -1.30
CA ILE A 197 -27.64 -9.85 -2.03
C ILE A 197 -27.76 -10.18 -3.52
N GLU A 198 -26.64 -10.54 -4.16
CA GLU A 198 -26.64 -10.93 -5.59
C GLU A 198 -27.11 -12.36 -5.81
N GLN A 199 -27.18 -13.18 -4.76
CA GLN A 199 -27.56 -14.60 -4.80
C GLN A 199 -26.71 -15.41 -5.79
N LEU A 200 -25.43 -15.07 -5.88
CA LEU A 200 -24.42 -15.79 -6.65
C LEU A 200 -23.57 -16.65 -5.69
N ASP A 201 -23.28 -17.88 -6.10
CA ASP A 201 -22.44 -18.76 -5.31
C ASP A 201 -21.00 -18.25 -5.27
N CYS A 202 -20.61 -17.67 -4.12
CA CYS A 202 -19.24 -17.27 -3.83
C CYS A 202 -18.65 -18.24 -2.79
N ASP A 203 -17.58 -18.94 -3.15
CA ASP A 203 -16.90 -19.89 -2.24
C ASP A 203 -15.93 -19.15 -1.29
N ILE A 204 -15.27 -18.11 -1.76
CA ILE A 204 -14.28 -17.34 -1.02
C ILE A 204 -14.29 -15.88 -1.47
N ALA A 205 -14.11 -14.95 -0.55
CA ALA A 205 -13.85 -13.55 -0.88
C ALA A 205 -12.47 -13.13 -0.38
N MET A 206 -11.83 -12.22 -1.11
CA MET A 206 -10.50 -11.68 -0.78
C MET A 206 -10.48 -10.17 -0.87
N MET A 207 -9.84 -9.53 0.11
CA MET A 207 -9.56 -8.08 0.12
C MET A 207 -8.09 -7.83 0.42
N ASN A 208 -7.42 -7.06 -0.41
CA ASN A 208 -6.02 -6.70 -0.17
C ASN A 208 -5.91 -5.63 0.94
N GLY A 209 -4.96 -5.79 1.85
CA GLY A 209 -4.74 -4.89 2.98
C GLY A 209 -4.43 -3.45 2.57
N GLY A 210 -3.84 -3.24 1.39
CA GLY A 210 -3.61 -1.92 0.80
C GLY A 210 -4.89 -1.16 0.43
N GLY A 211 -6.00 -1.87 0.24
CA GLY A 211 -7.31 -1.31 -0.06
C GLY A 211 -8.05 -0.76 1.16
N ILE A 212 -7.62 -1.08 2.38
CA ILE A 212 -8.24 -0.69 3.65
C ILE A 212 -7.37 0.40 4.31
N ARG A 213 -7.94 1.59 4.56
CA ARG A 213 -7.13 2.80 4.74
C ARG A 213 -7.17 3.45 6.10
N THR A 214 -8.18 3.19 6.93
CA THR A 214 -8.34 3.85 8.23
C THR A 214 -9.06 2.94 9.23
N ASP A 215 -8.80 3.17 10.51
CA ASP A 215 -9.57 2.58 11.61
C ASP A 215 -11.02 3.11 11.60
N VAL A 216 -11.91 2.38 12.26
CA VAL A 216 -13.28 2.84 12.57
C VAL A 216 -13.50 2.67 14.06
N ASP A 217 -13.76 3.78 14.74
CA ASP A 217 -14.06 3.76 16.17
C ASP A 217 -15.48 3.18 16.43
N ALA A 218 -15.70 2.69 17.64
CA ALA A 218 -17.02 2.31 18.10
C ALA A 218 -18.01 3.49 18.00
N GLY A 219 -19.26 3.21 17.65
CA GLY A 219 -20.30 4.20 17.47
C GLY A 219 -20.98 4.15 16.11
N LYS A 220 -21.30 5.29 15.56
CA LYS A 220 -22.03 5.43 14.30
C LYS A 220 -21.18 5.08 13.10
N TRP A 221 -21.76 4.29 12.22
CA TRP A 221 -21.22 4.02 10.89
C TRP A 221 -22.06 4.67 9.80
N THR A 222 -21.42 5.40 8.87
CA THR A 222 -22.07 6.15 7.79
C THR A 222 -21.48 5.73 6.44
N PHE A 223 -22.10 6.14 5.33
CA PHE A 223 -21.51 6.00 4.01
C PHE A 223 -20.13 6.70 3.92
N LYS A 224 -19.96 7.85 4.60
CA LYS A 224 -18.66 8.53 4.70
C LYS A 224 -17.61 7.63 5.34
N THR A 225 -17.97 6.92 6.41
CA THR A 225 -17.09 5.93 7.07
C THR A 225 -16.66 4.85 6.08
N CYS A 226 -17.58 4.27 5.32
CA CYS A 226 -17.25 3.28 4.29
C CYS A 226 -16.28 3.83 3.23
N LYS A 227 -16.50 5.07 2.77
CA LYS A 227 -15.61 5.75 1.83
C LYS A 227 -14.23 6.06 2.40
N GLN A 228 -14.11 6.30 3.69
CA GLN A 228 -12.82 6.48 4.37
C GLN A 228 -12.07 5.14 4.51
N VAL A 229 -12.77 4.07 4.81
CA VAL A 229 -12.20 2.71 4.89
C VAL A 229 -11.69 2.26 3.52
N SER A 230 -12.50 2.42 2.46
CA SER A 230 -12.15 2.03 1.08
C SER A 230 -12.42 3.19 0.10
N PRO A 231 -11.49 4.17 0.00
CA PRO A 231 -11.71 5.40 -0.78
C PRO A 231 -11.58 5.20 -2.29
N PHE A 232 -11.07 4.07 -2.73
CA PHE A 232 -10.89 3.78 -4.14
C PHE A 232 -12.21 3.44 -4.80
N GLY A 233 -12.41 3.88 -6.04
CA GLY A 233 -13.61 3.57 -6.82
C GLY A 233 -13.59 2.14 -7.41
N ASN A 234 -13.18 1.17 -6.60
CA ASN A 234 -13.14 -0.24 -7.00
C ASN A 234 -14.54 -0.83 -7.14
N VAL A 235 -14.68 -1.78 -8.05
CA VAL A 235 -15.89 -2.55 -8.29
C VAL A 235 -15.69 -3.98 -7.80
N ALA A 236 -16.67 -4.52 -7.10
CA ALA A 236 -16.68 -5.92 -6.71
C ALA A 236 -16.78 -6.82 -7.94
N CYS A 237 -16.00 -7.88 -7.97
CA CYS A 237 -15.92 -8.85 -9.05
C CYS A 237 -16.05 -10.26 -8.51
N LEU A 238 -16.68 -11.14 -9.29
CA LEU A 238 -16.73 -12.58 -9.08
C LEU A 238 -16.09 -13.28 -10.26
N MET A 239 -15.20 -14.23 -10.03
CA MET A 239 -14.52 -14.99 -11.07
C MET A 239 -14.33 -16.46 -10.69
N SER A 240 -14.19 -17.32 -11.68
CA SER A 240 -13.87 -18.73 -11.48
C SER A 240 -12.35 -18.92 -11.46
N VAL A 241 -11.84 -19.55 -10.41
CA VAL A 241 -10.41 -19.85 -10.23
C VAL A 241 -10.22 -21.29 -9.76
N THR A 242 -9.07 -21.88 -10.03
CA THR A 242 -8.71 -23.19 -9.48
C THR A 242 -8.22 -23.06 -8.02
N GLY A 243 -8.34 -24.13 -7.22
CA GLY A 243 -7.75 -24.14 -5.88
C GLY A 243 -6.25 -23.87 -5.90
N LYS A 244 -5.55 -24.29 -6.95
CA LYS A 244 -4.12 -23.96 -7.14
C LYS A 244 -3.90 -22.45 -7.24
N GLN A 245 -4.75 -21.72 -7.97
CA GLN A 245 -4.66 -20.26 -8.07
C GLN A 245 -4.97 -19.57 -6.73
N ILE A 246 -5.91 -20.11 -5.94
CA ILE A 246 -6.18 -19.62 -4.59
C ILE A 246 -4.93 -19.80 -3.71
N GLN A 247 -4.33 -21.00 -3.71
CA GLN A 247 -3.11 -21.29 -2.97
C GLN A 247 -1.98 -20.33 -3.35
N ASP A 248 -1.79 -20.09 -4.65
CA ASP A 248 -0.75 -19.20 -5.16
C ASP A 248 -0.99 -17.74 -4.76
N ALA A 249 -2.24 -17.28 -4.80
CA ALA A 249 -2.60 -15.91 -4.39
C ALA A 249 -2.35 -15.68 -2.90
N LEU A 250 -2.73 -16.64 -2.04
CA LEU A 250 -2.48 -16.56 -0.59
C LEU A 250 -0.97 -16.60 -0.30
N GLU A 251 -0.23 -17.50 -0.95
CA GLU A 251 1.23 -17.61 -0.82
C GLU A 251 1.92 -16.32 -1.24
N PHE A 252 1.51 -15.73 -2.38
CA PHE A 252 2.06 -14.46 -2.87
C PHE A 252 1.70 -13.29 -1.94
N GLY A 253 0.47 -13.23 -1.44
CA GLY A 253 0.04 -12.22 -0.48
C GLY A 253 0.84 -12.29 0.83
N ALA A 254 1.17 -13.49 1.29
CA ALA A 254 1.90 -13.75 2.52
C ALA A 254 3.43 -13.65 2.39
N ARG A 255 3.98 -13.41 1.19
CA ARG A 255 5.43 -13.52 0.90
C ARG A 255 6.35 -12.70 1.81
N PHE A 256 5.87 -11.61 2.39
CA PHE A 256 6.63 -10.74 3.26
C PHE A 256 6.25 -10.83 4.74
N VAL A 257 5.32 -11.71 5.12
CA VAL A 257 4.90 -11.89 6.51
C VAL A 257 6.00 -12.57 7.33
N GLY A 258 6.28 -12.07 8.53
CA GLY A 258 7.24 -12.69 9.47
C GLY A 258 7.90 -11.67 10.39
N PRO A 259 8.78 -12.12 11.31
CA PRO A 259 9.44 -11.26 12.31
C PRO A 259 10.26 -10.11 11.70
N GLU A 260 10.91 -10.35 10.57
CA GLU A 260 11.64 -9.37 9.77
C GLU A 260 10.81 -8.91 8.55
N GLY A 261 9.50 -9.15 8.60
CA GLY A 261 8.59 -8.92 7.51
C GLY A 261 8.41 -7.45 7.18
N LYS A 262 8.08 -7.22 5.91
CA LYS A 262 7.79 -5.88 5.38
C LYS A 262 6.28 -5.75 5.17
N GLU A 263 5.77 -4.53 5.27
CA GLU A 263 4.40 -4.24 4.86
C GLU A 263 4.16 -4.62 3.40
N ASN A 264 3.04 -5.30 3.13
CA ASN A 264 2.63 -5.67 1.80
C ASN A 264 1.18 -5.26 1.54
N GLY A 265 0.96 -4.32 0.63
CA GLY A 265 -0.39 -3.94 0.21
C GLY A 265 -1.21 -5.11 -0.31
N GLY A 266 -0.56 -6.09 -0.90
CA GLY A 266 -1.16 -7.32 -1.42
C GLY A 266 -1.39 -8.43 -0.37
N PHE A 267 -1.18 -8.19 0.93
CA PHE A 267 -1.62 -9.12 1.97
C PHE A 267 -3.13 -9.31 1.88
N LEU A 268 -3.61 -10.56 1.87
CA LEU A 268 -5.02 -10.88 1.61
C LEU A 268 -5.76 -11.23 2.90
N HIS A 269 -6.80 -10.45 3.21
CA HIS A 269 -7.85 -10.81 4.15
C HIS A 269 -8.89 -11.64 3.41
N VAL A 270 -9.44 -12.66 4.06
CA VAL A 270 -10.33 -13.64 3.40
C VAL A 270 -11.62 -13.85 4.17
N ALA A 271 -12.69 -14.19 3.46
CA ALA A 271 -13.93 -14.72 4.01
C ALA A 271 -14.32 -16.02 3.29
N GLY A 272 -15.01 -16.91 3.98
CA GLY A 272 -15.31 -18.24 3.47
C GLY A 272 -14.11 -19.20 3.43
N ALA A 273 -12.96 -18.79 3.94
CA ALA A 273 -11.74 -19.59 3.99
C ALA A 273 -10.97 -19.39 5.30
N THR A 274 -10.16 -20.39 5.65
CA THR A 274 -9.13 -20.29 6.70
C THR A 274 -7.80 -20.81 6.16
N TYR A 275 -6.68 -20.29 6.69
CA TYR A 275 -5.35 -20.76 6.33
C TYR A 275 -4.33 -20.41 7.42
N GLU A 276 -3.16 -21.01 7.35
CA GLU A 276 -2.05 -20.76 8.26
C GLU A 276 -0.84 -20.22 7.48
N ILE A 277 -0.10 -19.28 8.09
CA ILE A 277 1.16 -18.77 7.52
C ILE A 277 2.30 -19.21 8.42
N HIS A 278 3.16 -20.08 7.93
CA HIS A 278 4.34 -20.58 8.61
C HIS A 278 5.53 -19.64 8.33
N THR A 279 5.80 -18.73 9.25
CA THR A 279 6.82 -17.68 9.08
C THR A 279 8.25 -18.19 9.22
N ASP A 280 8.44 -19.38 9.72
CA ASP A 280 9.70 -20.15 9.76
C ASP A 280 10.06 -20.76 8.41
N ILE A 281 9.11 -20.86 7.48
CA ILE A 281 9.34 -21.33 6.11
C ILE A 281 9.72 -20.13 5.22
N PRO A 282 10.88 -20.18 4.53
CA PRO A 282 11.30 -19.13 3.62
C PRO A 282 10.27 -18.89 2.48
N ASN A 283 10.10 -17.65 2.08
CA ASN A 283 9.35 -17.34 0.87
C ASN A 283 10.14 -17.82 -0.36
N THR A 284 9.48 -18.61 -1.22
CA THR A 284 10.05 -19.15 -2.46
C THR A 284 9.18 -18.90 -3.69
N VAL A 285 8.23 -17.97 -3.58
CA VAL A 285 7.40 -17.53 -4.72
C VAL A 285 8.29 -16.87 -5.75
N LEU A 286 8.10 -17.24 -7.01
CA LEU A 286 8.86 -16.66 -8.10
C LEU A 286 8.27 -15.32 -8.52
N THR A 287 9.10 -14.29 -8.53
CA THR A 287 8.73 -12.94 -8.98
C THR A 287 9.75 -12.45 -10.01
N ASP A 288 9.32 -11.52 -10.84
CA ASP A 288 10.25 -10.74 -11.67
C ASP A 288 10.92 -9.62 -10.85
N ASP A 289 11.75 -8.84 -11.52
CA ASP A 289 12.46 -7.67 -11.00
C ASP A 289 11.54 -6.54 -10.49
N LYS A 290 10.25 -6.62 -10.78
CA LYS A 290 9.22 -5.66 -10.36
C LYS A 290 8.29 -6.21 -9.28
N ASN A 291 8.64 -7.38 -8.72
CA ASN A 291 7.81 -8.12 -7.76
C ASN A 291 6.45 -8.56 -8.31
N VAL A 292 6.32 -8.75 -9.63
CA VAL A 292 5.16 -9.40 -10.24
C VAL A 292 5.31 -10.91 -10.13
N TRP A 293 4.22 -11.59 -9.81
CA TRP A 293 4.20 -13.04 -9.70
C TRP A 293 4.55 -13.70 -11.05
N MET A 294 5.51 -14.62 -11.04
CA MET A 294 5.98 -15.37 -12.20
C MET A 294 5.81 -16.88 -12.05
N GLY A 295 5.47 -17.34 -10.87
CA GLY A 295 5.27 -18.76 -10.62
C GLY A 295 5.07 -19.11 -9.16
N SER A 296 4.50 -20.28 -8.94
CA SER A 296 4.22 -20.81 -7.60
C SER A 296 5.49 -20.94 -6.77
N ALA A 297 5.33 -20.97 -5.45
CA ALA A 297 6.40 -21.29 -4.52
C ALA A 297 7.05 -22.65 -4.86
N THR A 298 8.36 -22.70 -4.75
CA THR A 298 9.13 -23.93 -4.91
C THR A 298 9.36 -24.60 -3.55
N GLY A 299 9.20 -25.94 -3.49
CA GLY A 299 9.33 -26.68 -2.23
C GLY A 299 8.07 -26.58 -1.35
N THR A 300 8.26 -26.53 -0.02
CA THR A 300 7.16 -26.45 0.94
C THR A 300 6.60 -25.02 0.98
N PRO A 301 5.31 -24.82 0.66
CA PRO A 301 4.70 -23.50 0.75
C PRO A 301 4.58 -23.05 2.21
N ARG A 302 4.68 -21.76 2.45
CA ARG A 302 4.49 -21.19 3.80
C ARG A 302 3.02 -21.02 4.18
N VAL A 303 2.12 -20.93 3.19
CA VAL A 303 0.67 -20.98 3.41
C VAL A 303 0.22 -22.43 3.40
N GLN A 304 -0.30 -22.89 4.53
CA GLN A 304 -0.72 -24.28 4.75
C GLN A 304 -2.13 -24.35 5.33
N ASN A 305 -2.67 -25.54 5.40
CA ASN A 305 -3.98 -25.84 5.98
C ASN A 305 -5.10 -24.94 5.42
N VAL A 306 -5.03 -24.60 4.13
CA VAL A 306 -6.08 -23.82 3.47
C VAL A 306 -7.36 -24.64 3.44
N ARG A 307 -8.44 -24.11 3.97
CA ARG A 307 -9.75 -24.75 4.04
C ARG A 307 -10.82 -23.78 3.55
N ILE A 308 -11.77 -24.28 2.78
CA ILE A 308 -12.89 -23.50 2.25
C ILE A 308 -14.18 -23.94 2.94
N TYR A 309 -15.02 -22.98 3.28
CA TYR A 309 -16.31 -23.26 3.90
C TYR A 309 -17.27 -23.92 2.90
N ASN A 310 -17.70 -25.14 3.19
CA ASN A 310 -18.70 -25.83 2.41
C ASN A 310 -20.09 -25.52 2.98
N LYS A 311 -20.86 -24.69 2.26
CA LYS A 311 -22.21 -24.27 2.67
C LYS A 311 -23.20 -25.44 2.82
N LYS A 312 -22.98 -26.56 2.12
CA LYS A 312 -23.86 -27.73 2.16
C LYS A 312 -23.64 -28.55 3.43
N THR A 313 -22.39 -28.68 3.87
CA THR A 313 -22.03 -29.46 5.06
C THR A 313 -21.94 -28.58 6.31
N GLY A 314 -21.85 -27.26 6.17
CA GLY A 314 -21.63 -26.32 7.26
C GLY A 314 -20.25 -26.41 7.89
N THR A 315 -19.25 -26.95 7.17
CA THR A 315 -17.90 -27.21 7.70
C THR A 315 -16.81 -26.69 6.76
N TYR A 316 -15.63 -26.40 7.31
CA TYR A 316 -14.45 -26.08 6.54
C TYR A 316 -13.77 -27.35 6.03
N GLU A 317 -13.65 -27.48 4.72
CA GLU A 317 -13.03 -28.62 4.03
C GLU A 317 -11.67 -28.22 3.45
N PRO A 318 -10.69 -29.13 3.36
CA PRO A 318 -9.41 -28.85 2.73
C PRO A 318 -9.57 -28.35 1.31
N LEU A 319 -8.76 -27.36 0.92
CA LEU A 319 -8.73 -26.84 -0.45
C LEU A 319 -8.33 -27.95 -1.43
N ASP A 320 -9.19 -28.24 -2.39
CA ASP A 320 -8.83 -29.11 -3.53
C ASP A 320 -8.19 -28.25 -4.64
N LEU A 321 -6.92 -28.46 -4.90
CA LEU A 321 -6.14 -27.68 -5.85
C LEU A 321 -6.67 -27.75 -7.29
N ASN A 322 -7.38 -28.84 -7.63
CA ASN A 322 -7.89 -29.10 -8.98
C ASN A 322 -9.35 -28.66 -9.15
N ARG A 323 -10.06 -28.43 -8.08
CA ARG A 323 -11.45 -27.95 -8.10
C ARG A 323 -11.48 -26.47 -8.51
N THR A 324 -12.54 -26.09 -9.23
CA THR A 324 -12.87 -24.69 -9.53
C THR A 324 -13.73 -24.11 -8.41
N TYR A 325 -13.39 -22.91 -7.96
CA TYR A 325 -14.07 -22.14 -6.94
C TYR A 325 -14.50 -20.78 -7.49
N ALA A 326 -15.58 -20.24 -6.94
CA ALA A 326 -16.00 -18.88 -7.19
C ALA A 326 -15.32 -17.93 -6.19
N LEU A 327 -14.41 -17.09 -6.69
CA LEU A 327 -13.65 -16.10 -5.91
C LEU A 327 -14.20 -14.71 -6.14
N ALA A 328 -14.59 -14.05 -5.05
CA ALA A 328 -14.96 -12.63 -5.04
C ALA A 328 -13.82 -11.73 -4.55
N GLY A 329 -13.82 -10.48 -4.98
CA GLY A 329 -12.87 -9.46 -4.56
C GLY A 329 -13.04 -8.18 -5.35
N MET A 330 -12.07 -7.28 -5.25
CA MET A 330 -12.10 -6.02 -5.98
C MET A 330 -11.43 -6.12 -7.35
N ASN A 331 -11.94 -5.37 -8.32
CA ASN A 331 -11.35 -5.30 -9.66
C ASN A 331 -9.88 -4.90 -9.67
N TYR A 332 -9.42 -4.16 -8.66
CA TYR A 332 -8.02 -3.80 -8.50
C TYR A 332 -7.12 -5.05 -8.47
N THR A 333 -7.45 -6.03 -7.63
CA THR A 333 -6.67 -7.27 -7.51
C THR A 333 -7.05 -8.29 -8.58
N LEU A 334 -8.36 -8.58 -8.74
CA LEU A 334 -8.81 -9.71 -9.54
C LEU A 334 -8.76 -9.47 -11.04
N ARG A 335 -9.08 -8.25 -11.50
CA ARG A 335 -9.13 -7.92 -12.92
C ARG A 335 -7.89 -7.18 -13.40
N ASN A 336 -7.42 -6.25 -12.59
CA ASN A 336 -6.35 -5.35 -12.98
C ASN A 336 -4.98 -5.80 -12.47
N LEU A 337 -4.92 -6.91 -11.70
CA LEU A 337 -3.70 -7.53 -11.18
C LEU A 337 -2.87 -6.56 -10.35
N GLY A 338 -3.57 -5.74 -9.57
CA GLY A 338 -2.92 -4.85 -8.61
C GLY A 338 -2.14 -5.64 -7.56
N ASP A 339 -1.05 -5.07 -7.09
CA ASP A 339 -0.09 -5.67 -6.16
C ASP A 339 0.74 -6.85 -6.74
N GLY A 340 0.70 -7.05 -8.07
CA GLY A 340 1.48 -8.05 -8.79
C GLY A 340 0.81 -9.38 -8.97
#